data_0571464bbb7f814b326b382da9e86c7b
#
_entry.id   0571464bbb7f814b326b382da9e86c7b
#
_cell.length_a   1.000
_cell.length_b   1.000
_cell.length_c   1.000
_cell.angle_alpha   90.00
_cell.angle_beta   90.00
_cell.angle_gamma   90.00
#
_symmetry.space_group_name_H-M   'P 1'
#
loop_
_entity.id
_entity.type
_entity.pdbx_description
1 polymer ?
#
loop_
_entity_poly.entity_id
_entity_poly.type
_entity_poly.pdbx_seq_one_letter_code
_entity_poly.pdbx_strand_id
1 'polypeptide(L)'
;MKIKRVEHVAIAVKDMSNSMAMLEHVFGLKLGYQEQIGTTKLAMYPVGETCLELLEAAAPDSGVAKWIAENGESLFHLCFEVEDIDGALAELRQKGVKLLDET
;
A
#
# COMPACT_ATOMS: atom_id res chain seq x y z
N MET A 1 2.45 -16.47 -14.42
CA MET A 1 1.29 -15.88 -13.71
C MET A 1 0.68 -14.77 -14.52
N LYS A 2 -0.59 -14.51 -14.33
CA LYS A 2 -1.25 -13.42 -15.03
C LYS A 2 -1.59 -12.31 -14.03
N ILE A 3 -0.99 -11.16 -14.23
CA ILE A 3 -1.28 -9.96 -13.45
C ILE A 3 -2.44 -9.24 -14.14
N LYS A 4 -3.53 -9.03 -13.41
CA LYS A 4 -4.74 -8.39 -13.95
C LYS A 4 -4.65 -6.87 -13.89
N ARG A 5 -4.08 -6.34 -12.80
CA ARG A 5 -3.97 -4.90 -12.60
C ARG A 5 -3.06 -4.61 -11.40
N VAL A 6 -2.67 -3.36 -11.28
CA VAL A 6 -2.11 -2.85 -10.02
C VAL A 6 -3.32 -2.59 -9.12
N GLU A 7 -3.44 -3.36 -8.04
CA GLU A 7 -4.57 -3.22 -7.13
C GLU A 7 -4.45 -1.94 -6.31
N HIS A 8 -3.28 -1.73 -5.71
CA HIS A 8 -3.01 -0.45 -5.04
C HIS A 8 -1.53 -0.11 -5.03
N VAL A 9 -1.28 1.19 -4.83
CA VAL A 9 0.05 1.77 -4.64
C VAL A 9 0.08 2.34 -3.23
N ALA A 10 0.91 1.80 -2.37
CA ALA A 10 1.01 2.24 -0.98
C ALA A 10 2.13 3.25 -0.81
N ILE A 11 1.81 4.38 -0.20
CA ILE A 11 2.73 5.49 0.03
C ILE A 11 2.80 5.75 1.53
N ALA A 12 4.01 5.69 2.09
CA ALA A 12 4.23 5.98 3.49
C ALA A 12 4.38 7.48 3.68
N VAL A 13 3.56 8.06 4.57
CA VAL A 13 3.55 9.50 4.82
C VAL A 13 3.68 9.79 6.31
N LYS A 14 4.24 10.95 6.64
CA LYS A 14 4.39 11.39 8.04
C LYS A 14 3.11 11.99 8.58
N ASP A 15 2.39 12.73 7.74
CA ASP A 15 1.16 13.40 8.12
C ASP A 15 0.08 13.07 7.09
N MET A 16 -0.76 12.10 7.44
CA MET A 16 -1.81 11.65 6.55
C MET A 16 -2.84 12.74 6.26
N SER A 17 -3.13 13.59 7.23
CA SER A 17 -4.10 14.67 7.04
C SER A 17 -3.65 15.63 5.93
N ASN A 18 -2.38 15.99 5.90
CA ASN A 18 -1.85 16.84 4.82
C ASN A 18 -1.92 16.16 3.46
N SER A 19 -1.54 14.88 3.41
CA SER A 19 -1.57 14.12 2.16
C SER A 19 -3.00 13.92 1.67
N MET A 20 -3.93 13.65 2.57
CA MET A 20 -5.35 13.54 2.23
C MET A 20 -5.89 14.86 1.67
N ALA A 21 -5.54 15.98 2.31
CA ALA A 21 -5.95 17.28 1.81
C ALA A 21 -5.43 17.55 0.40
N MET A 22 -4.18 17.17 0.12
CA MET A 22 -3.59 17.29 -1.21
C MET A 22 -4.37 16.47 -2.23
N LEU A 23 -4.64 15.20 -1.94
CA LEU A 23 -5.36 14.32 -2.86
C LEU A 23 -6.79 14.81 -3.11
N GLU A 24 -7.46 15.28 -2.06
CA GLU A 24 -8.86 15.69 -2.18
C GLU A 24 -9.03 17.08 -2.77
N HIS A 25 -8.25 18.06 -2.31
CA HIS A 25 -8.46 19.44 -2.70
C HIS A 25 -7.66 19.88 -3.93
N VAL A 26 -6.49 19.31 -4.15
CA VAL A 26 -5.66 19.65 -5.32
C VAL A 26 -6.00 18.74 -6.49
N PHE A 27 -6.05 17.42 -6.26
CA PHE A 27 -6.31 16.47 -7.34
C PHE A 27 -7.77 16.08 -7.50
N GLY A 28 -8.62 16.45 -6.55
CA GLY A 28 -10.06 16.19 -6.65
C GLY A 28 -10.44 14.72 -6.45
N LEU A 29 -9.58 13.93 -5.82
CA LEU A 29 -9.89 12.53 -5.55
C LEU A 29 -10.87 12.42 -4.39
N LYS A 30 -11.66 11.34 -4.39
CA LYS A 30 -12.62 11.08 -3.32
C LYS A 30 -12.12 9.93 -2.46
N LEU A 31 -12.17 10.14 -1.15
CA LEU A 31 -11.82 9.10 -0.18
C LEU A 31 -12.76 7.92 -0.31
N GLY A 32 -12.21 6.73 -0.46
CA GLY A 32 -12.98 5.49 -0.42
C GLY A 32 -13.27 5.07 1.00
N TYR A 33 -12.25 4.88 1.81
CA TYR A 33 -12.38 4.58 3.23
C TYR A 33 -11.08 4.84 3.97
N GLN A 34 -11.20 4.94 5.30
CA GLN A 34 -10.08 5.03 6.23
C GLN A 34 -10.26 3.96 7.29
N GLU A 35 -9.15 3.41 7.77
CA GLU A 35 -9.18 2.52 8.93
C GLU A 35 -7.81 2.48 9.61
N GLN A 36 -7.78 1.86 10.78
CA GLN A 36 -6.53 1.57 11.47
C GLN A 36 -6.47 0.07 11.70
N ILE A 37 -5.37 -0.53 11.25
CA ILE A 37 -5.09 -1.95 11.44
C ILE A 37 -3.84 -2.05 12.29
N GLY A 38 -3.99 -2.45 13.56
CA GLY A 38 -2.87 -2.50 14.50
C GLY A 38 -2.23 -1.13 14.67
N THR A 39 -0.96 -1.02 14.31
CA THR A 39 -0.18 0.21 14.44
C THR A 39 -0.08 1.01 13.14
N THR A 40 -0.94 0.73 12.17
CA THR A 40 -0.94 1.41 10.88
C THR A 40 -2.30 2.04 10.61
N LYS A 41 -2.29 3.34 10.31
CA LYS A 41 -3.47 4.04 9.80
C LYS A 41 -3.40 4.04 8.28
N LEU A 42 -4.52 3.83 7.62
CA LEU A 42 -4.57 3.84 6.16
C LEU A 42 -5.75 4.63 5.65
N ALA A 43 -5.58 5.19 4.45
CA ALA A 43 -6.64 5.88 3.70
C ALA A 43 -6.55 5.42 2.26
N MET A 44 -7.68 4.99 1.70
CA MET A 44 -7.76 4.46 0.33
C MET A 44 -8.49 5.44 -0.59
N TYR A 45 -7.86 5.75 -1.71
CA TYR A 45 -8.43 6.62 -2.74
C TYR A 45 -8.51 5.86 -4.06
N PRO A 46 -9.71 5.46 -4.50
CA PRO A 46 -9.86 4.82 -5.81
C PRO A 46 -9.50 5.77 -6.95
N VAL A 47 -8.72 5.27 -7.91
CA VAL A 47 -8.35 6.00 -9.13
C VAL A 47 -8.46 5.00 -10.28
N GLY A 48 -9.60 5.02 -10.99
CA GLY A 48 -9.86 4.00 -11.98
C GLY A 48 -9.90 2.62 -11.36
N GLU A 49 -9.13 1.69 -11.90
CA GLU A 49 -9.05 0.32 -11.38
C GLU A 49 -8.00 0.15 -10.27
N THR A 50 -7.27 1.20 -9.95
CA THR A 50 -6.20 1.18 -8.95
C THR A 50 -6.64 2.03 -7.76
N CYS A 51 -6.03 1.79 -6.59
CA CYS A 51 -6.21 2.66 -5.44
C CYS A 51 -4.86 3.24 -5.02
N LEU A 52 -4.86 4.49 -4.60
CA LEU A 52 -3.74 5.06 -3.86
C LEU A 52 -4.02 4.80 -2.38
N GLU A 53 -3.05 4.21 -1.68
CA GLU A 53 -3.16 3.95 -0.27
C GLU A 53 -2.15 4.82 0.48
N LEU A 54 -2.64 5.68 1.37
CA LEU A 54 -1.76 6.40 2.27
C LEU A 54 -1.61 5.60 3.55
N LEU A 55 -0.37 5.48 4.03
CA LEU A 55 -0.06 4.78 5.27
C LEU A 55 0.64 5.72 6.23
N GLU A 56 0.16 5.78 7.47
CA GLU A 56 0.77 6.54 8.53
C GLU A 56 0.96 5.66 9.75
N ALA A 57 2.08 5.83 10.44
CA ALA A 57 2.33 5.10 11.68
C ALA A 57 1.40 5.59 12.78
N ALA A 58 0.72 4.66 13.45
CA ALA A 58 -0.07 4.96 14.65
C ALA A 58 0.75 4.79 15.94
N ALA A 59 1.96 4.21 15.82
CA ALA A 59 2.87 4.00 16.94
C ALA A 59 4.31 4.05 16.45
N PRO A 60 5.27 4.45 17.33
CA PRO A 60 6.68 4.58 16.92
C PRO A 60 7.34 3.27 16.48
N ASP A 61 6.80 2.13 16.91
CA ASP A 61 7.35 0.81 16.60
C ASP A 61 6.70 0.15 15.37
N SER A 62 5.83 0.86 14.65
CA SER A 62 5.19 0.32 13.47
C SER A 62 6.18 0.12 12.32
N GLY A 63 5.86 -0.80 11.40
CA GLY A 63 6.67 -1.00 10.21
C GLY A 63 6.76 0.25 9.34
N VAL A 64 5.67 1.03 9.28
CA VAL A 64 5.64 2.30 8.55
C VAL A 64 6.58 3.33 9.17
N ALA A 65 6.61 3.42 10.51
CA ALA A 65 7.51 4.34 11.21
C ALA A 65 8.97 3.98 10.92
N LYS A 66 9.31 2.70 10.95
CA LYS A 66 10.67 2.22 10.65
C LYS A 66 11.04 2.53 9.21
N TRP A 67 10.12 2.31 8.28
CA TRP A 67 10.34 2.60 6.87
C TRP A 67 10.64 4.09 6.64
N ILE A 68 9.83 4.96 7.23
CA ILE A 68 9.98 6.42 7.08
C ILE A 68 11.30 6.89 7.71
N ALA A 69 11.71 6.30 8.85
CA ALA A 69 12.98 6.64 9.47
C ALA A 69 14.17 6.35 8.55
N GLU A 70 14.09 5.30 7.75
CA GLU A 70 15.16 4.90 6.83
C GLU A 70 15.07 5.55 5.45
N ASN A 71 13.86 5.73 4.94
CA ASN A 71 13.63 6.12 3.54
C ASN A 71 12.92 7.45 3.35
N GLY A 72 12.38 8.02 4.41
CA GLY A 72 11.52 9.20 4.33
C GLY A 72 10.14 8.84 3.77
N GLU A 73 9.34 9.86 3.50
CA GLU A 73 8.05 9.68 2.84
C GLU A 73 8.30 9.17 1.43
N SER A 74 7.73 8.03 1.09
CA SER A 74 8.08 7.36 -0.16
C SER A 74 7.11 6.23 -0.50
N LEU A 75 7.28 5.69 -1.69
CA LEU A 75 6.59 4.47 -2.10
C LEU A 75 6.93 3.35 -1.12
N PHE A 76 5.90 2.78 -0.50
CA PHE A 76 6.07 1.70 0.46
C PHE A 76 5.99 0.33 -0.22
N HIS A 77 4.92 0.08 -1.00
CA HIS A 77 4.84 -1.13 -1.82
C HIS A 77 3.83 -0.97 -2.96
N LEU A 78 3.92 -1.89 -3.90
CA LEU A 78 2.92 -2.12 -4.93
C LEU A 78 2.19 -3.42 -4.62
N CYS A 79 0.90 -3.44 -4.87
CA CYS A 79 0.10 -4.66 -4.76
C CYS A 79 -0.50 -4.98 -6.13
N PHE A 80 -0.23 -6.18 -6.62
CA PHE A 80 -0.78 -6.66 -7.88
C PHE A 80 -1.93 -7.63 -7.61
N GLU A 81 -3.01 -7.48 -8.35
CA GLU A 81 -4.04 -8.50 -8.38
C GLU A 81 -3.68 -9.52 -9.44
N VAL A 82 -3.66 -10.79 -9.06
CA VAL A 82 -3.35 -11.89 -9.98
C VAL A 82 -4.59 -12.75 -10.17
N GLU A 83 -4.62 -13.49 -11.28
CA GLU A 83 -5.75 -14.35 -11.60
C GLU A 83 -5.82 -15.57 -10.69
N ASP A 84 -4.66 -16.11 -10.30
CA ASP A 84 -4.55 -17.31 -9.46
C ASP A 84 -3.41 -17.11 -8.47
N ILE A 85 -3.74 -16.84 -7.22
CA ILE A 85 -2.72 -16.54 -6.19
C ILE A 85 -1.87 -17.78 -5.88
N ASP A 86 -2.45 -18.95 -5.84
CA ASP A 86 -1.68 -20.16 -5.54
C ASP A 86 -0.69 -20.49 -6.65
N GLY A 87 -1.12 -20.36 -7.89
CA GLY A 87 -0.25 -20.52 -9.06
C GLY A 87 0.85 -19.48 -9.10
N ALA A 88 0.53 -18.23 -8.79
CA ALA A 88 1.51 -17.15 -8.73
C ALA A 88 2.57 -17.42 -7.66
N LEU A 89 2.18 -17.84 -6.47
CA LEU A 89 3.12 -18.18 -5.40
C LEU A 89 4.04 -19.33 -5.78
N ALA A 90 3.47 -20.39 -6.41
CA ALA A 90 4.26 -21.51 -6.88
C ALA A 90 5.29 -21.08 -7.92
N GLU A 91 4.88 -20.21 -8.87
CA GLU A 91 5.79 -19.71 -9.89
C GLU A 91 6.91 -18.85 -9.30
N LEU A 92 6.59 -18.00 -8.34
CA LEU A 92 7.58 -17.17 -7.66
C LEU A 92 8.60 -18.02 -6.90
N ARG A 93 8.14 -19.09 -6.23
CA ARG A 93 9.05 -20.02 -5.55
C ARG A 93 9.99 -20.68 -6.55
N GLN A 94 9.48 -21.15 -7.68
CA GLN A 94 10.29 -21.78 -8.73
C GLN A 94 11.34 -20.84 -9.27
N LYS A 95 11.05 -19.55 -9.33
CA LYS A 95 11.96 -18.51 -9.82
C LYS A 95 12.93 -18.01 -8.75
N GLY A 96 12.89 -18.59 -7.55
CA GLY A 96 13.82 -18.27 -6.49
C GLY A 96 13.51 -16.98 -5.73
N VAL A 97 12.27 -16.47 -5.83
CA VAL A 97 11.85 -15.28 -5.10
C VAL A 97 11.55 -15.63 -3.66
N LYS A 98 12.11 -14.86 -2.73
CA LYS A 98 11.83 -15.02 -1.30
C LYS A 98 10.43 -14.52 -0.99
N LEU A 99 9.60 -15.37 -0.40
CA LEU A 99 8.26 -14.99 0.01
C LEU A 99 8.26 -14.64 1.50
N LEU A 100 7.56 -13.53 1.85
CA LEU A 100 7.47 -13.05 3.22
C LEU A 100 6.26 -13.67 3.93
N ASP A 101 5.17 -13.85 3.21
CA ASP A 101 3.92 -14.42 3.73
C ASP A 101 3.31 -15.30 2.64
N GLU A 102 3.08 -16.55 2.98
CA GLU A 102 2.56 -17.55 2.03
C GLU A 102 1.11 -17.96 2.31
N THR A 103 0.47 -17.35 3.31
CA THR A 103 -0.90 -17.70 3.72
C THR A 103 -1.97 -16.75 3.20
#